data_4df1a0453010bf12d951b3260dda1cb9
#
_entry.id   4df1a0453010bf12d951b3260dda1cb9
#
_cell.length_a   1.000
_cell.length_b   1.000
_cell.length_c   1.000
_cell.angle_alpha   90.00
_cell.angle_beta   90.00
_cell.angle_gamma   90.00
#
_symmetry.space_group_name_H-M   'P 1'
#
loop_
_entity.id
_entity.type
_entity.pdbx_description
1 polymer ?
#
loop_
_entity_poly.entity_id
_entity_poly.type
_entity_poly.pdbx_seq_one_letter_code
_entity_poly.pdbx_strand_id
1 'polypeptide(L)'
;MRYSPLLALAVLGAVLASRPAAAQWVGYPTAGVPRKADGKVDMAAPAPRMPDGKPDFSGIWSTADRSRPSAAGDVASDGNDVSSSRYMANFGAEMPGGLPYQPWLVPVVKERTANLAIDDPHIRCLPDNFLRAYGLPHMLKFIHKPDILAVLDEMNAGYRQVFTDGRPLPDAPAPAWQGYSSAKWSGDTLVIDTIGLRDDTWIDWNGSVLTESAKVREEMRRPDFGHLEIKVTVNDPKAYTKPWTVMLRQRIVVDAELIDEVCLENEQFAQHTEGIRDLPKEPAPAQ
;
A
#
# COMPACT_ATOMS: atom_id res chain seq x y z
N MET A 1 -17.86 -25.72 -52.90
CA MET A 1 -18.70 -24.98 -51.93
C MET A 1 -18.47 -23.49 -52.17
N ARG A 2 -19.49 -22.76 -52.65
CA ARG A 2 -19.37 -21.30 -52.88
C ARG A 2 -19.82 -20.58 -51.60
N TYR A 3 -18.91 -19.98 -50.88
CA TYR A 3 -19.24 -19.15 -49.72
C TYR A 3 -19.97 -17.89 -50.20
N SER A 4 -21.13 -17.62 -49.61
CA SER A 4 -21.95 -16.45 -49.97
C SER A 4 -21.17 -15.17 -49.59
N PRO A 5 -21.04 -14.19 -50.51
CA PRO A 5 -20.35 -12.91 -50.22
C PRO A 5 -21.02 -12.14 -49.08
N LEU A 6 -22.27 -12.40 -48.78
CA LEU A 6 -23.02 -11.82 -47.65
C LEU A 6 -22.46 -12.29 -46.29
N LEU A 7 -21.99 -13.55 -46.21
CA LEU A 7 -21.38 -14.07 -44.97
C LEU A 7 -20.03 -13.41 -44.70
N ALA A 8 -19.26 -13.17 -45.77
CA ALA A 8 -17.97 -12.48 -45.65
C ALA A 8 -18.12 -11.00 -45.22
N LEU A 9 -19.14 -10.30 -45.72
CA LEU A 9 -19.45 -8.95 -45.30
C LEU A 9 -19.96 -8.87 -43.85
N ALA A 10 -20.74 -9.84 -43.39
CA ALA A 10 -21.23 -9.90 -42.01
C ALA A 10 -20.10 -10.14 -41.01
N VAL A 11 -19.14 -11.01 -41.35
CA VAL A 11 -17.95 -11.27 -40.50
C VAL A 11 -17.03 -10.06 -40.48
N LEU A 12 -16.82 -9.40 -41.61
CA LEU A 12 -15.99 -8.17 -41.67
C LEU A 12 -16.63 -7.02 -40.85
N GLY A 13 -17.95 -6.87 -40.92
CA GLY A 13 -18.71 -5.91 -40.14
C GLY A 13 -18.62 -6.17 -38.62
N ALA A 14 -18.66 -7.44 -38.20
CA ALA A 14 -18.52 -7.83 -36.80
C ALA A 14 -17.10 -7.56 -36.23
N VAL A 15 -16.05 -7.77 -37.03
CA VAL A 15 -14.67 -7.49 -36.65
C VAL A 15 -14.40 -5.98 -36.56
N LEU A 16 -15.01 -5.18 -37.42
CA LEU A 16 -14.87 -3.71 -37.38
C LEU A 16 -15.72 -3.06 -36.27
N ALA A 17 -16.73 -3.76 -35.75
CA ALA A 17 -17.57 -3.29 -34.64
C ALA A 17 -17.02 -3.66 -33.26
N SER A 18 -16.00 -4.53 -33.18
CA SER A 18 -15.31 -4.84 -31.92
C SER A 18 -14.43 -3.65 -31.53
N ARG A 19 -15.04 -2.64 -30.92
CA ARG A 19 -14.28 -1.65 -30.15
C ARG A 19 -13.56 -2.41 -29.04
N PRO A 20 -12.25 -2.17 -28.81
CA PRO A 20 -11.64 -2.69 -27.61
C PRO A 20 -12.50 -2.23 -26.43
N ALA A 21 -12.89 -3.16 -25.57
CA ALA A 21 -13.55 -2.81 -24.32
C ALA A 21 -12.60 -1.89 -23.57
N ALA A 22 -12.88 -0.60 -23.65
CA ALA A 22 -12.08 0.40 -22.98
C ALA A 22 -12.31 0.22 -21.48
N ALA A 23 -11.25 0.18 -20.70
CA ALA A 23 -11.31 0.14 -19.24
C ALA A 23 -12.28 1.21 -18.73
N GLN A 24 -12.90 0.97 -17.59
CA GLN A 24 -14.10 1.64 -17.05
C GLN A 24 -14.08 3.18 -17.09
N TRP A 25 -12.92 3.82 -17.15
CA TRP A 25 -12.78 5.27 -17.02
C TRP A 25 -11.96 5.89 -18.16
N VAL A 26 -11.92 5.24 -19.33
CA VAL A 26 -11.16 5.73 -20.48
C VAL A 26 -11.68 7.09 -20.93
N GLY A 27 -10.76 8.03 -21.01
CA GLY A 27 -11.03 9.35 -21.54
C GLY A 27 -11.48 10.38 -20.51
N TYR A 28 -11.29 10.12 -19.21
CA TYR A 28 -11.52 11.12 -18.17
C TYR A 28 -10.20 11.84 -17.81
N PRO A 29 -9.90 12.98 -18.45
CA PRO A 29 -8.64 13.64 -18.20
C PRO A 29 -8.62 14.26 -16.79
N THR A 30 -7.56 13.99 -16.05
CA THR A 30 -7.32 14.63 -14.76
C THR A 30 -7.05 16.12 -14.98
N ALA A 31 -7.83 16.98 -14.30
CA ALA A 31 -7.67 18.42 -14.41
C ALA A 31 -6.31 18.88 -13.86
N GLY A 32 -5.71 19.91 -14.49
CA GLY A 32 -4.50 20.55 -13.99
C GLY A 32 -3.21 19.73 -14.16
N VAL A 33 -3.23 18.64 -14.91
CA VAL A 33 -2.04 17.84 -15.17
C VAL A 33 -1.05 18.61 -16.05
N PRO A 34 0.21 18.82 -15.60
CA PRO A 34 1.24 19.44 -16.41
C PRO A 34 1.63 18.52 -17.58
N ARG A 35 1.71 19.08 -18.79
CA ARG A 35 2.05 18.32 -19.99
C ARG A 35 3.18 19.01 -20.75
N LYS A 36 4.06 18.17 -21.32
CA LYS A 36 5.13 18.60 -22.24
C LYS A 36 4.55 18.99 -23.60
N ALA A 37 5.39 19.59 -24.45
CA ALA A 37 4.99 20.00 -25.80
C ALA A 37 4.51 18.83 -26.69
N ASP A 38 4.93 17.60 -26.40
CA ASP A 38 4.50 16.38 -27.07
C ASP A 38 3.19 15.79 -26.51
N GLY A 39 2.53 16.49 -25.58
CA GLY A 39 1.30 16.09 -24.92
C GLY A 39 1.44 15.08 -23.77
N LYS A 40 2.63 14.52 -23.57
CA LYS A 40 2.89 13.59 -22.45
C LYS A 40 2.89 14.33 -21.12
N VAL A 41 2.51 13.64 -20.08
CA VAL A 41 2.57 14.15 -18.71
C VAL A 41 4.00 14.53 -18.33
N ASP A 42 4.18 15.72 -17.82
CA ASP A 42 5.46 16.16 -17.24
C ASP A 42 5.56 15.75 -15.77
N MET A 43 6.07 14.58 -15.55
CA MET A 43 6.23 14.01 -14.20
C MET A 43 7.20 14.80 -13.33
N ALA A 44 8.15 15.52 -13.95
CA ALA A 44 9.16 16.33 -13.26
C ALA A 44 8.74 17.79 -13.08
N ALA A 45 7.51 18.16 -13.47
CA ALA A 45 6.98 19.50 -13.21
C ALA A 45 6.98 19.79 -11.70
N PRO A 46 7.04 21.07 -11.29
CA PRO A 46 6.97 21.43 -9.88
C PRO A 46 5.77 20.80 -9.16
N ALA A 47 5.98 20.34 -7.92
CA ALA A 47 4.92 19.83 -7.09
C ALA A 47 3.81 20.88 -6.90
N PRO A 48 2.54 20.53 -7.04
CA PRO A 48 1.44 21.45 -6.75
C PRO A 48 1.46 21.84 -5.27
N ARG A 49 0.93 23.04 -5.00
CA ARG A 49 0.88 23.58 -3.64
C ARG A 49 -0.55 23.94 -3.25
N MET A 50 -0.86 23.75 -1.99
CA MET A 50 -2.09 24.25 -1.37
C MET A 50 -2.04 25.79 -1.21
N PRO A 51 -3.19 26.44 -0.92
CA PRO A 51 -3.24 27.89 -0.75
C PRO A 51 -2.32 28.45 0.36
N ASP A 52 -1.97 27.64 1.36
CA ASP A 52 -1.04 27.98 2.44
C ASP A 52 0.44 27.83 2.04
N GLY A 53 0.71 27.45 0.79
CA GLY A 53 2.04 27.25 0.23
C GLY A 53 2.68 25.89 0.52
N LYS A 54 2.02 25.03 1.29
CA LYS A 54 2.50 23.66 1.55
C LYS A 54 2.30 22.77 0.32
N PRO A 55 3.15 21.74 0.12
CA PRO A 55 2.94 20.77 -0.94
C PRO A 55 1.54 20.13 -0.84
N ASP A 56 0.86 20.03 -1.97
CA ASP A 56 -0.41 19.30 -2.08
C ASP A 56 -0.13 17.84 -2.43
N PHE A 57 -0.53 16.93 -1.54
CA PHE A 57 -0.39 15.49 -1.77
C PHE A 57 -1.59 14.88 -2.51
N SER A 58 -2.61 15.66 -2.83
CA SER A 58 -3.80 15.17 -3.54
C SER A 58 -3.42 14.50 -4.87
N GLY A 59 -4.15 13.43 -5.19
CA GLY A 59 -3.97 12.65 -6.41
C GLY A 59 -4.17 11.17 -6.16
N ILE A 60 -4.11 10.41 -7.25
CA ILE A 60 -4.10 8.95 -7.20
C ILE A 60 -2.64 8.49 -7.28
N TRP A 61 -2.26 7.63 -6.37
CA TRP A 61 -0.90 7.15 -6.23
C TRP A 61 -0.85 5.62 -6.33
N SER A 62 0.23 5.12 -6.90
CA SER A 62 0.51 3.68 -6.99
C SER A 62 1.99 3.45 -6.76
N THR A 63 2.36 2.28 -6.29
CA THR A 63 3.75 1.89 -6.06
C THR A 63 4.61 2.18 -7.29
N ALA A 64 5.68 2.98 -7.11
CA ALA A 64 6.43 3.56 -8.22
C ALA A 64 7.21 2.52 -9.01
N ASP A 65 7.62 1.43 -8.40
CA ASP A 65 8.57 0.50 -9.00
C ASP A 65 7.97 -0.86 -9.33
N ARG A 66 6.94 -0.84 -10.18
CA ARG A 66 6.44 -2.08 -10.80
C ARG A 66 7.45 -2.68 -11.82
N SER A 67 8.50 -1.93 -12.18
CA SER A 67 9.51 -2.35 -13.14
C SER A 67 10.77 -2.91 -12.49
N ARG A 68 10.92 -2.83 -11.16
CA ARG A 68 11.99 -3.56 -10.49
C ARG A 68 11.76 -5.03 -10.77
N PRO A 69 12.67 -5.72 -11.47
CA PRO A 69 12.62 -7.16 -11.50
C PRO A 69 12.64 -7.58 -10.03
N SER A 70 11.61 -8.25 -9.57
CA SER A 70 11.81 -9.18 -8.47
C SER A 70 13.05 -9.95 -8.91
N ALA A 71 14.09 -9.98 -8.12
CA ALA A 71 15.10 -10.98 -8.28
C ALA A 71 14.37 -12.31 -8.11
N ALA A 72 13.82 -12.79 -9.24
CA ALA A 72 13.13 -14.05 -9.31
C ALA A 72 14.20 -15.10 -8.99
N GLY A 73 14.18 -15.62 -7.77
CA GLY A 73 15.16 -16.55 -7.28
C GLY A 73 15.91 -16.12 -6.03
N ASP A 74 15.75 -14.90 -5.52
CA ASP A 74 16.27 -14.53 -4.22
C ASP A 74 15.43 -15.19 -3.12
N VAL A 75 15.64 -16.49 -3.01
CA VAL A 75 15.25 -17.24 -1.83
C VAL A 75 16.26 -16.86 -0.76
N ALA A 76 15.78 -16.31 0.27
CA ALA A 76 16.51 -16.02 1.46
C ALA A 76 17.37 -17.17 1.94
N SER A 77 18.61 -16.84 2.14
CA SER A 77 19.62 -17.84 2.52
C SER A 77 19.68 -18.14 4.00
N ASP A 78 19.10 -17.28 4.87
CA ASP A 78 19.30 -17.38 6.33
C ASP A 78 17.99 -17.44 7.14
N GLY A 79 16.87 -17.50 6.48
CA GLY A 79 15.56 -17.70 7.11
C GLY A 79 14.94 -16.47 7.75
N ASN A 80 15.54 -15.31 7.65
CA ASN A 80 14.93 -14.01 7.96
C ASN A 80 14.55 -13.27 6.70
N ASP A 81 14.90 -13.82 5.61
CA ASP A 81 14.81 -13.25 4.32
C ASP A 81 13.59 -13.81 3.59
N VAL A 82 12.82 -13.00 3.02
CA VAL A 82 11.53 -13.35 2.50
C VAL A 82 11.45 -12.88 1.07
N SER A 83 11.02 -13.78 0.20
CA SER A 83 10.95 -13.50 -1.23
C SER A 83 10.19 -12.19 -1.50
N SER A 84 10.88 -11.21 -2.09
CA SER A 84 10.21 -10.03 -2.60
C SER A 84 9.45 -10.38 -3.86
N SER A 85 8.16 -10.06 -3.88
CA SER A 85 7.39 -10.06 -5.10
C SER A 85 7.45 -8.67 -5.73
N ARG A 86 7.57 -8.57 -7.05
CA ARG A 86 7.41 -7.28 -7.75
C ARG A 86 6.03 -6.65 -7.54
N TYR A 87 5.09 -7.39 -6.98
CA TYR A 87 3.71 -6.97 -6.74
C TYR A 87 3.42 -6.61 -5.29
N MET A 88 4.32 -6.95 -4.36
CA MET A 88 4.11 -6.75 -2.93
C MET A 88 5.40 -6.31 -2.27
N ALA A 89 5.32 -5.36 -1.34
CA ALA A 89 6.48 -4.94 -0.59
C ALA A 89 6.96 -6.06 0.33
N ASN A 90 8.27 -6.26 0.34
CA ASN A 90 8.99 -6.92 1.40
C ASN A 90 9.86 -5.87 2.07
N PHE A 91 9.46 -5.44 3.25
CA PHE A 91 10.16 -4.36 3.95
C PHE A 91 11.57 -4.73 4.41
N GLY A 92 11.84 -6.02 4.56
CA GLY A 92 13.16 -6.53 4.93
C GLY A 92 14.12 -6.74 3.76
N ALA A 93 13.64 -6.77 2.53
CA ALA A 93 14.44 -7.19 1.36
C ALA A 93 15.71 -6.37 1.09
N GLU A 94 15.69 -5.09 1.44
CA GLU A 94 16.83 -4.18 1.26
C GLU A 94 17.66 -3.99 2.54
N MET A 95 17.30 -4.69 3.62
CA MET A 95 17.99 -4.59 4.91
C MET A 95 18.99 -5.73 5.07
N PRO A 96 20.26 -5.44 5.39
CA PRO A 96 21.20 -6.48 5.74
C PRO A 96 20.68 -7.32 6.93
N GLY A 97 20.45 -8.61 6.70
CA GLY A 97 19.88 -9.53 7.69
C GLY A 97 18.35 -9.43 7.86
N GLY A 98 17.65 -8.77 6.95
CA GLY A 98 16.20 -8.64 6.99
C GLY A 98 15.66 -7.73 8.09
N LEU A 99 14.37 -7.83 8.40
CA LEU A 99 13.76 -7.12 9.54
C LEU A 99 14.30 -7.67 10.87
N PRO A 100 14.61 -6.77 11.84
CA PRO A 100 15.22 -7.17 13.12
C PRO A 100 14.18 -7.76 14.08
N TYR A 101 13.60 -8.91 13.74
CA TYR A 101 12.57 -9.55 14.53
C TYR A 101 13.00 -9.88 15.96
N GLN A 102 12.06 -9.79 16.89
CA GLN A 102 12.21 -10.42 18.20
C GLN A 102 12.33 -11.95 18.04
N PRO A 103 13.05 -12.66 18.92
CA PRO A 103 13.26 -14.11 18.82
C PRO A 103 11.98 -14.94 18.66
N TRP A 104 10.88 -14.50 19.28
CA TRP A 104 9.59 -15.18 19.18
C TRP A 104 8.94 -15.06 17.79
N LEU A 105 9.17 -13.95 17.09
CA LEU A 105 8.53 -13.68 15.80
C LEU A 105 9.23 -14.41 14.64
N VAL A 106 10.52 -14.71 14.76
CA VAL A 106 11.28 -15.41 13.71
C VAL A 106 10.62 -16.74 13.29
N PRO A 107 10.32 -17.69 14.20
CA PRO A 107 9.67 -18.94 13.81
C PRO A 107 8.25 -18.71 13.26
N VAL A 108 7.55 -17.71 13.74
CA VAL A 108 6.20 -17.37 13.26
C VAL A 108 6.22 -16.93 11.80
N VAL A 109 7.11 -16.00 11.45
CA VAL A 109 7.27 -15.52 10.06
C VAL A 109 7.70 -16.66 9.15
N LYS A 110 8.61 -17.53 9.60
CA LYS A 110 9.00 -18.74 8.85
C LYS A 110 7.82 -19.67 8.58
N GLU A 111 7.02 -19.96 9.59
CA GLU A 111 5.84 -20.82 9.44
C GLU A 111 4.83 -20.20 8.47
N ARG A 112 4.54 -18.91 8.61
CA ARG A 112 3.63 -18.17 7.73
C ARG A 112 4.09 -18.22 6.27
N THR A 113 5.37 -18.00 6.04
CA THR A 113 5.96 -18.08 4.70
C THR A 113 5.89 -19.51 4.14
N ALA A 114 6.22 -20.51 4.93
CA ALA A 114 6.18 -21.91 4.51
C ALA A 114 4.75 -22.38 4.17
N ASN A 115 3.76 -21.85 4.85
CA ASN A 115 2.34 -22.13 4.64
C ASN A 115 1.70 -21.20 3.59
N LEU A 116 2.50 -20.52 2.77
CA LEU A 116 2.02 -19.60 1.71
C LEU A 116 1.07 -18.53 2.23
N ALA A 117 1.29 -18.04 3.43
CA ALA A 117 0.50 -17.00 4.09
C ALA A 117 -1.01 -17.31 4.22
N ILE A 118 -1.38 -18.59 4.33
CA ILE A 118 -2.80 -19.01 4.41
C ILE A 118 -3.56 -18.38 5.59
N ASP A 119 -2.83 -17.97 6.62
CA ASP A 119 -3.38 -17.31 7.82
C ASP A 119 -3.43 -15.78 7.68
N ASP A 120 -3.09 -15.23 6.52
CA ASP A 120 -3.10 -13.78 6.28
C ASP A 120 -4.51 -13.20 6.44
N PRO A 121 -4.71 -12.19 7.31
CA PRO A 121 -5.99 -11.51 7.45
C PRO A 121 -6.56 -10.99 6.12
N HIS A 122 -5.70 -10.58 5.20
CA HIS A 122 -6.06 -10.13 3.87
C HIS A 122 -6.85 -11.20 3.07
N ILE A 123 -6.44 -12.47 3.13
CA ILE A 123 -7.14 -13.59 2.45
C ILE A 123 -8.57 -13.74 2.95
N ARG A 124 -8.86 -13.23 4.14
CA ARG A 124 -10.21 -13.24 4.74
C ARG A 124 -10.94 -11.93 4.57
N CYS A 125 -10.49 -11.09 3.65
CA CYS A 125 -11.09 -9.80 3.38
C CYS A 125 -11.12 -8.86 4.60
N LEU A 126 -10.21 -9.05 5.55
CA LEU A 126 -10.01 -8.11 6.63
C LEU A 126 -9.15 -6.92 6.14
N PRO A 127 -9.34 -5.73 6.74
CA PRO A 127 -8.62 -4.54 6.29
C PRO A 127 -7.11 -4.67 6.40
N ASP A 128 -6.39 -4.16 5.42
CA ASP A 128 -4.95 -3.94 5.51
C ASP A 128 -4.65 -2.68 6.31
N ASN A 129 -3.50 -2.63 6.99
CA ASN A 129 -3.02 -1.39 7.56
C ASN A 129 -2.37 -0.51 6.46
N PHE A 130 -2.21 0.78 6.77
CA PHE A 130 -1.68 1.77 5.81
C PHE A 130 -0.27 1.43 5.30
N LEU A 131 0.59 0.83 6.13
CA LEU A 131 1.95 0.51 5.73
C LEU A 131 1.94 -0.59 4.65
N ARG A 132 1.12 -1.61 4.84
CA ARG A 132 0.91 -2.65 3.84
C ARG A 132 0.31 -2.08 2.56
N ALA A 133 -0.71 -1.23 2.67
CA ALA A 133 -1.36 -0.59 1.53
C ALA A 133 -0.37 0.17 0.63
N TYR A 134 0.63 0.84 1.21
CA TYR A 134 1.69 1.49 0.43
C TYR A 134 2.55 0.52 -0.39
N GLY A 135 2.62 -0.73 -0.01
CA GLY A 135 3.40 -1.76 -0.68
C GLY A 135 2.61 -2.62 -1.68
N LEU A 136 1.29 -2.49 -1.71
CA LEU A 136 0.43 -3.25 -2.61
C LEU A 136 0.33 -2.59 -3.99
N PRO A 137 -0.01 -3.36 -5.04
CA PRO A 137 -0.14 -2.83 -6.40
C PRO A 137 -1.44 -2.04 -6.64
N HIS A 138 -2.26 -1.87 -5.62
CA HIS A 138 -3.52 -1.11 -5.68
C HIS A 138 -3.28 0.39 -5.68
N MET A 139 -4.30 1.13 -6.07
CA MET A 139 -4.23 2.58 -6.10
C MET A 139 -4.73 3.17 -4.78
N LEU A 140 -4.08 4.26 -4.39
CA LEU A 140 -4.43 5.06 -3.22
C LEU A 140 -4.82 6.46 -3.69
N LYS A 141 -5.99 6.95 -3.33
CA LYS A 141 -6.39 8.33 -3.60
C LYS A 141 -6.21 9.18 -2.36
N PHE A 142 -5.33 10.16 -2.47
CA PHE A 142 -5.10 11.14 -1.41
C PHE A 142 -5.98 12.36 -1.64
N ILE A 143 -6.69 12.76 -0.60
CA ILE A 143 -7.49 14.00 -0.55
C ILE A 143 -6.89 14.85 0.55
N HIS A 144 -6.13 15.87 0.16
CA HIS A 144 -5.42 16.72 1.10
C HIS A 144 -6.15 18.06 1.28
N LYS A 145 -6.44 18.38 2.53
CA LYS A 145 -7.01 19.62 3.00
C LYS A 145 -6.14 20.19 4.13
N PRO A 146 -6.23 21.47 4.49
CA PRO A 146 -5.37 22.05 5.51
C PRO A 146 -5.36 21.33 6.86
N ASP A 147 -6.47 20.72 7.24
CA ASP A 147 -6.68 20.07 8.53
C ASP A 147 -6.65 18.54 8.49
N ILE A 148 -6.68 17.95 7.28
CA ILE A 148 -6.73 16.50 7.11
C ILE A 148 -6.12 16.05 5.78
N LEU A 149 -5.38 14.96 5.83
CA LEU A 149 -5.06 14.12 4.69
C LEU A 149 -5.85 12.82 4.80
N ALA A 150 -6.88 12.67 3.97
CA ALA A 150 -7.62 11.42 3.84
C ALA A 150 -6.99 10.57 2.73
N VAL A 151 -6.71 9.32 3.04
CA VAL A 151 -6.21 8.31 2.10
C VAL A 151 -7.33 7.30 1.90
N LEU A 152 -7.82 7.21 0.67
CA LEU A 152 -8.75 6.17 0.25
C LEU A 152 -7.94 5.05 -0.41
N ASP A 153 -8.23 3.83 -0.05
CA ASP A 153 -7.60 2.64 -0.60
C ASP A 153 -8.61 1.91 -1.50
N GLU A 154 -8.18 1.55 -2.70
CA GLU A 154 -8.97 0.74 -3.63
C GLU A 154 -9.30 -0.62 -3.00
N MET A 155 -8.34 -1.19 -2.26
CA MET A 155 -8.48 -2.46 -1.58
C MET A 155 -9.52 -2.39 -0.47
N ASN A 156 -10.56 -3.22 -0.54
CA ASN A 156 -11.64 -3.32 0.44
C ASN A 156 -12.31 -1.98 0.77
N ALA A 157 -12.31 -1.01 -0.16
CA ALA A 157 -12.82 0.33 0.06
C ALA A 157 -12.29 0.96 1.37
N GLY A 158 -11.01 0.72 1.66
CA GLY A 158 -10.36 1.16 2.88
C GLY A 158 -10.17 2.67 2.94
N TYR A 159 -10.04 3.20 4.16
CA TYR A 159 -9.70 4.62 4.35
C TYR A 159 -8.81 4.84 5.57
N ARG A 160 -7.99 5.88 5.51
CA ARG A 160 -7.19 6.38 6.62
C ARG A 160 -7.36 7.88 6.78
N GLN A 161 -7.39 8.35 8.02
CA GLN A 161 -7.41 9.76 8.36
C GLN A 161 -6.09 10.16 9.01
N VAL A 162 -5.44 11.18 8.49
CA VAL A 162 -4.26 11.80 9.07
C VAL A 162 -4.61 13.25 9.38
N PHE A 163 -4.66 13.60 10.66
CA PHE A 163 -4.99 14.95 11.10
C PHE A 163 -3.77 15.85 10.96
N THR A 164 -3.91 16.92 10.14
CA THR A 164 -2.83 17.87 9.84
C THR A 164 -3.00 19.22 10.53
N ASP A 165 -3.99 19.34 11.40
CA ASP A 165 -4.30 20.53 12.21
C ASP A 165 -3.39 20.72 13.44
N GLY A 166 -2.39 19.85 13.60
CA GLY A 166 -1.40 19.95 14.68
C GLY A 166 -1.88 19.40 16.02
N ARG A 167 -3.05 18.75 16.08
CA ARG A 167 -3.53 18.09 17.30
C ARG A 167 -2.53 17.07 17.82
N PRO A 168 -2.40 16.87 19.15
CA PRO A 168 -1.55 15.83 19.71
C PRO A 168 -2.15 14.44 19.44
N LEU A 169 -1.29 13.43 19.50
CA LEU A 169 -1.75 12.05 19.61
C LEU A 169 -2.49 11.84 20.94
N PRO A 170 -3.58 11.05 20.98
CA PRO A 170 -4.21 10.66 22.23
C PRO A 170 -3.30 9.75 23.05
N ASP A 171 -3.43 9.77 24.38
CA ASP A 171 -2.60 8.93 25.27
C ASP A 171 -2.86 7.44 25.08
N ALA A 172 -4.11 7.04 24.86
CA ALA A 172 -4.50 5.64 24.69
C ALA A 172 -5.66 5.52 23.68
N PRO A 173 -5.37 5.58 22.38
CA PRO A 173 -6.40 5.39 21.37
C PRO A 173 -6.88 3.92 21.37
N ALA A 174 -8.15 3.72 21.04
CA ALA A 174 -8.67 2.37 20.81
C ALA A 174 -7.90 1.73 19.64
N PRO A 175 -7.49 0.45 19.74
CA PRO A 175 -6.80 -0.24 18.65
C PRO A 175 -7.63 -0.28 17.38
N ALA A 176 -7.03 0.11 16.26
CA ALA A 176 -7.68 0.16 14.95
C ALA A 176 -6.74 -0.35 13.86
N TRP A 177 -7.31 -0.77 12.71
CA TRP A 177 -6.52 -1.23 11.56
C TRP A 177 -5.55 -0.17 11.04
N GLN A 178 -5.98 1.10 11.02
CA GLN A 178 -5.17 2.23 10.54
C GLN A 178 -4.50 3.01 11.67
N GLY A 179 -4.77 2.64 12.94
CA GLY A 179 -4.33 3.39 14.09
C GLY A 179 -4.91 4.81 14.13
N TYR A 180 -4.31 5.67 14.94
CA TYR A 180 -4.59 7.10 15.02
C TYR A 180 -3.37 7.89 14.56
N SER A 181 -3.54 8.78 13.59
CA SER A 181 -2.46 9.53 12.95
C SER A 181 -2.62 11.02 13.13
N SER A 182 -1.56 11.67 13.62
CA SER A 182 -1.45 13.13 13.69
C SER A 182 -0.19 13.59 12.98
N ALA A 183 -0.22 14.74 12.34
CA ALA A 183 0.87 15.22 11.52
C ALA A 183 1.23 16.69 11.80
N LYS A 184 2.49 17.01 11.51
CA LYS A 184 3.04 18.37 11.57
C LYS A 184 3.96 18.60 10.39
N TRP A 185 3.97 19.85 9.90
CA TRP A 185 4.89 20.24 8.85
C TRP A 185 6.29 20.56 9.39
N SER A 186 7.30 20.05 8.69
CA SER A 186 8.70 20.44 8.83
C SER A 186 9.22 20.89 7.46
N GLY A 187 9.17 22.18 7.20
CA GLY A 187 9.38 22.72 5.85
C GLY A 187 8.34 22.20 4.86
N ASP A 188 8.80 21.54 3.80
CA ASP A 188 7.97 20.88 2.79
C ASP A 188 7.74 19.37 3.07
N THR A 189 8.13 18.89 4.25
CA THR A 189 7.91 17.52 4.69
C THR A 189 6.76 17.45 5.67
N LEU A 190 5.78 16.60 5.41
CA LEU A 190 4.73 16.26 6.36
C LEU A 190 5.22 15.11 7.23
N VAL A 191 5.39 15.36 8.52
CA VAL A 191 5.79 14.35 9.50
C VAL A 191 4.55 13.83 10.20
N ILE A 192 4.25 12.55 10.01
CA ILE A 192 3.07 11.88 10.53
C ILE A 192 3.52 10.91 11.61
N ASP A 193 2.92 10.97 12.77
CA ASP A 193 3.09 9.99 13.86
C ASP A 193 1.79 9.20 14.03
N THR A 194 1.91 7.87 14.08
CA THR A 194 0.78 6.93 14.21
C THR A 194 0.99 5.99 15.38
N ILE A 195 -0.06 5.80 16.18
CA ILE A 195 -0.15 4.86 17.32
C ILE A 195 -1.52 4.18 17.32
N GLY A 196 -1.73 3.24 18.24
CA GLY A 196 -3.03 2.59 18.41
C GLY A 196 -3.37 1.61 17.28
N LEU A 197 -2.37 0.91 16.78
CA LEU A 197 -2.56 -0.19 15.84
C LEU A 197 -3.03 -1.45 16.58
N ARG A 198 -3.68 -2.35 15.86
CA ARG A 198 -4.06 -3.67 16.36
C ARG A 198 -2.89 -4.64 16.28
N ASP A 199 -2.90 -5.66 17.14
CA ASP A 199 -1.87 -6.72 17.14
C ASP A 199 -1.96 -7.67 15.93
N ASP A 200 -3.11 -7.76 15.30
CA ASP A 200 -3.44 -8.73 14.25
C ASP A 200 -3.25 -8.18 12.83
N THR A 201 -2.46 -7.11 12.65
CA THR A 201 -2.22 -6.51 11.34
C THR A 201 -0.89 -6.97 10.76
N TRP A 202 -0.94 -7.53 9.55
CA TRP A 202 0.26 -7.84 8.80
C TRP A 202 0.69 -6.65 7.95
N ILE A 203 2.02 -6.47 7.80
CA ILE A 203 2.58 -5.39 6.98
C ILE A 203 3.06 -5.88 5.61
N ASP A 204 3.29 -7.17 5.48
CA ASP A 204 3.74 -7.77 4.23
C ASP A 204 3.19 -9.19 4.07
N TRP A 205 3.45 -9.76 2.89
CA TRP A 205 3.03 -11.13 2.54
C TRP A 205 3.70 -12.21 3.40
N ASN A 206 4.75 -11.87 4.10
CA ASN A 206 5.54 -12.82 4.87
C ASN A 206 5.00 -13.02 6.29
N GLY A 207 4.03 -12.20 6.64
CA GLY A 207 3.44 -12.22 7.96
C GLY A 207 4.23 -11.46 9.01
N SER A 208 5.07 -10.50 8.58
CA SER A 208 5.61 -9.48 9.49
C SER A 208 4.48 -8.63 10.05
N VAL A 209 4.56 -8.24 11.30
CA VAL A 209 3.45 -7.58 12.00
C VAL A 209 3.83 -6.24 12.59
N LEU A 210 2.79 -5.43 12.85
CA LEU A 210 2.81 -4.37 13.84
C LEU A 210 1.93 -4.77 15.00
N THR A 211 2.40 -4.50 16.22
CA THR A 211 1.66 -4.74 17.44
C THR A 211 1.00 -3.46 17.97
N GLU A 212 0.20 -3.57 19.00
CA GLU A 212 -0.38 -2.40 19.70
C GLU A 212 0.68 -1.46 20.28
N SER A 213 1.92 -1.95 20.47
CA SER A 213 3.06 -1.14 20.95
C SER A 213 3.75 -0.36 19.83
N ALA A 214 3.35 -0.57 18.59
CA ALA A 214 3.98 0.08 17.45
C ALA A 214 3.78 1.59 17.48
N LYS A 215 4.87 2.31 17.24
CA LYS A 215 4.90 3.74 16.93
C LYS A 215 5.50 3.88 15.54
N VAL A 216 4.72 4.39 14.62
CA VAL A 216 5.15 4.56 13.23
C VAL A 216 5.28 6.04 12.93
N ARG A 217 6.44 6.44 12.41
CA ARG A 217 6.68 7.79 11.89
C ARG A 217 6.86 7.73 10.39
N GLU A 218 6.15 8.59 9.68
CA GLU A 218 6.29 8.80 8.26
C GLU A 218 6.78 10.21 8.00
N GLU A 219 7.77 10.36 7.13
CA GLU A 219 8.24 11.64 6.60
C GLU A 219 7.88 11.67 5.11
N MET A 220 6.79 12.38 4.78
CA MET A 220 6.21 12.39 3.44
C MET A 220 6.64 13.64 2.68
N ARG A 221 7.16 13.47 1.46
CA ARG A 221 7.61 14.53 0.57
C ARG A 221 7.08 14.32 -0.84
N ARG A 222 6.70 15.42 -1.50
CA ARG A 222 6.37 15.43 -2.93
C ARG A 222 7.42 16.28 -3.65
N PRO A 223 8.51 15.67 -4.17
CA PRO A 223 9.61 16.41 -4.79
C PRO A 223 9.19 17.10 -6.09
N ASP A 224 8.27 16.52 -6.82
CA ASP A 224 7.74 17.02 -8.09
C ASP A 224 6.29 16.56 -8.29
N PHE A 225 5.71 16.84 -9.46
CA PHE A 225 4.33 16.48 -9.78
C PHE A 225 4.10 14.97 -9.69
N GLY A 226 5.02 14.19 -10.21
CA GLY A 226 4.85 12.76 -10.47
C GLY A 226 5.22 11.82 -9.34
N HIS A 227 5.93 12.30 -8.33
CA HIS A 227 6.54 11.41 -7.34
C HIS A 227 6.18 11.79 -5.90
N LEU A 228 6.02 10.77 -5.08
CA LEU A 228 5.82 10.88 -3.65
C LEU A 228 6.82 9.96 -2.94
N GLU A 229 7.56 10.50 -2.00
CA GLU A 229 8.52 9.78 -1.15
C GLU A 229 7.97 9.71 0.26
N ILE A 230 7.96 8.52 0.84
CA ILE A 230 7.49 8.25 2.20
C ILE A 230 8.58 7.49 2.93
N LYS A 231 9.33 8.17 3.79
CA LYS A 231 10.28 7.53 4.67
C LYS A 231 9.53 7.07 5.92
N VAL A 232 9.47 5.76 6.12
CA VAL A 232 8.75 5.15 7.24
C VAL A 232 9.73 4.62 8.25
N THR A 233 9.60 5.03 9.51
CA THR A 233 10.33 4.48 10.64
C THR A 233 9.36 3.79 11.58
N VAL A 234 9.60 2.51 11.83
CA VAL A 234 8.82 1.68 12.76
C VAL A 234 9.63 1.48 14.05
N ASN A 235 9.01 1.76 15.17
CA ASN A 235 9.50 1.43 16.50
C ASN A 235 8.42 0.59 17.22
N ASP A 236 8.62 -0.71 17.21
CA ASP A 236 7.73 -1.68 17.85
C ASP A 236 8.56 -2.67 18.65
N PRO A 237 8.80 -2.40 19.94
CA PRO A 237 9.68 -3.21 20.77
C PRO A 237 9.14 -4.61 21.07
N LYS A 238 7.85 -4.88 20.86
CA LYS A 238 7.28 -6.23 20.98
C LYS A 238 7.64 -7.10 19.78
N ALA A 239 7.61 -6.53 18.56
CA ALA A 239 7.88 -7.26 17.34
C ALA A 239 9.35 -7.24 16.90
N TYR A 240 10.08 -6.16 17.20
CA TYR A 240 11.43 -5.91 16.68
C TYR A 240 12.41 -5.56 17.80
N THR A 241 13.65 -6.05 17.66
CA THR A 241 14.74 -5.80 18.63
C THR A 241 15.29 -4.38 18.59
N LYS A 242 15.05 -3.64 17.50
CA LYS A 242 15.41 -2.23 17.30
C LYS A 242 14.48 -1.58 16.28
N PRO A 243 14.35 -0.25 16.29
CA PRO A 243 13.66 0.47 15.22
C PRO A 243 14.29 0.19 13.84
N TRP A 244 13.46 0.20 12.81
CA TRP A 244 13.90 0.06 11.43
C TRP A 244 13.23 1.12 10.54
N THR A 245 13.84 1.39 9.39
CA THR A 245 13.39 2.45 8.48
C THR A 245 13.45 1.97 7.04
N VAL A 246 12.42 2.30 6.26
CA VAL A 246 12.34 2.05 4.82
C VAL A 246 11.95 3.32 4.08
N MET A 247 12.30 3.37 2.79
CA MET A 247 11.89 4.42 1.86
C MET A 247 10.91 3.84 0.85
N LEU A 248 9.67 4.28 0.90
CA LEU A 248 8.65 3.93 -0.08
C LEU A 248 8.53 5.05 -1.11
N ARG A 249 8.32 4.67 -2.36
CA ARG A 249 8.13 5.60 -3.46
C ARG A 249 6.83 5.30 -4.17
N GLN A 250 6.04 6.34 -4.38
CA GLN A 250 4.80 6.27 -5.11
C GLN A 250 4.91 7.13 -6.37
N ARG A 251 4.18 6.74 -7.39
CA ARG A 251 4.06 7.47 -8.64
C ARG A 251 2.62 7.90 -8.84
N ILE A 252 2.40 9.13 -9.29
CA ILE A 252 1.07 9.62 -9.61
C ILE A 252 0.47 8.85 -10.79
N VAL A 253 -0.81 8.50 -10.65
CA VAL A 253 -1.61 7.93 -11.72
C VAL A 253 -2.58 9.02 -12.17
N VAL A 254 -2.53 9.34 -13.45
CA VAL A 254 -3.40 10.36 -14.07
C VAL A 254 -4.39 9.72 -15.02
N ASP A 255 -5.46 10.44 -15.31
CA ASP A 255 -6.52 10.01 -16.22
C ASP A 255 -7.16 8.66 -15.77
N ALA A 256 -7.24 8.49 -14.45
CA ALA A 256 -7.82 7.33 -13.78
C ALA A 256 -8.63 7.75 -12.55
N GLU A 257 -9.51 6.89 -12.10
CA GLU A 257 -10.23 7.00 -10.84
C GLU A 257 -10.10 5.70 -10.03
N LEU A 258 -10.31 5.78 -8.71
CA LEU A 258 -10.43 4.57 -7.90
C LEU A 258 -11.70 3.82 -8.26
N ILE A 259 -11.59 2.51 -8.26
CA ILE A 259 -12.73 1.59 -8.23
C ILE A 259 -12.73 0.94 -6.85
N ASP A 260 -13.91 0.66 -6.35
CA ASP A 260 -14.07 -0.11 -5.12
C ASP A 260 -13.81 -1.59 -5.42
N GLU A 261 -12.79 -2.14 -4.82
CA GLU A 261 -12.60 -3.57 -4.77
C GLU A 261 -13.29 -4.11 -3.51
N VAL A 262 -14.24 -4.99 -3.71
CA VAL A 262 -14.92 -5.68 -2.61
C VAL A 262 -14.43 -7.12 -2.57
N CYS A 263 -13.46 -7.38 -1.72
CA CYS A 263 -12.80 -8.67 -1.60
C CYS A 263 -13.79 -9.86 -1.45
N LEU A 264 -14.93 -9.64 -0.76
CA LEU A 264 -15.95 -10.68 -0.59
C LEU A 264 -16.75 -10.98 -1.86
N GLU A 265 -16.67 -10.14 -2.89
CA GLU A 265 -17.31 -10.42 -4.17
C GLU A 265 -16.56 -11.55 -4.89
N ASN A 266 -17.24 -12.67 -5.08
CA ASN A 266 -16.71 -13.90 -5.69
C ASN A 266 -15.58 -14.57 -4.90
N GLU A 267 -15.34 -14.22 -3.63
CA GLU A 267 -14.37 -14.91 -2.79
C GLU A 267 -14.80 -16.36 -2.52
N GLN A 268 -13.98 -17.31 -2.94
CA GLN A 268 -14.26 -18.73 -2.79
C GLN A 268 -13.24 -19.43 -1.88
N PHE A 269 -12.14 -18.79 -1.51
CA PHE A 269 -11.09 -19.36 -0.69
C PHE A 269 -11.35 -19.25 0.81
N ALA A 270 -12.07 -18.21 1.26
CA ALA A 270 -12.31 -17.96 2.68
C ALA A 270 -12.96 -19.15 3.39
N GLN A 271 -13.82 -19.89 2.71
CA GLN A 271 -14.45 -21.12 3.23
C GLN A 271 -13.48 -22.29 3.39
N HIS A 272 -12.31 -22.24 2.76
CA HIS A 272 -11.27 -23.28 2.83
C HIS A 272 -10.15 -22.93 3.80
N THR A 273 -10.15 -21.71 4.36
CA THR A 273 -9.18 -21.28 5.36
C THR A 273 -9.77 -21.47 6.75
N GLU A 274 -9.41 -22.53 7.45
CA GLU A 274 -9.82 -22.74 8.83
C GLU A 274 -9.05 -21.81 9.78
N GLY A 275 -9.78 -21.00 10.55
CA GLY A 275 -9.34 -20.21 11.71
C GLY A 275 -8.11 -19.28 11.45
N ILE A 276 -8.25 -17.99 11.74
CA ILE A 276 -7.06 -17.14 11.92
C ILE A 276 -6.36 -17.65 13.18
N ARG A 277 -5.08 -17.99 13.07
CA ARG A 277 -4.27 -18.23 14.25
C ARG A 277 -3.98 -16.87 14.86
N ASP A 278 -4.37 -16.68 16.11
CA ASP A 278 -3.93 -15.51 16.89
C ASP A 278 -2.40 -15.48 16.92
N LEU A 279 -1.82 -14.29 16.96
CA LEU A 279 -0.40 -14.15 17.24
C LEU A 279 -0.05 -14.97 18.49
N PRO A 280 1.08 -15.71 18.48
CA PRO A 280 1.54 -16.36 19.68
C PRO A 280 1.65 -15.32 20.79
N LYS A 281 0.96 -15.56 21.89
CA LYS A 281 1.11 -14.69 23.07
C LYS A 281 2.56 -14.73 23.50
N GLU A 282 3.14 -13.56 23.75
CA GLU A 282 4.49 -13.47 24.32
C GLU A 282 4.60 -14.46 25.50
N PRO A 283 5.62 -15.31 25.54
CA PRO A 283 5.78 -16.21 26.66
C PRO A 283 5.82 -15.38 27.93
N ALA A 284 5.01 -15.75 28.91
CA ALA A 284 4.97 -15.06 30.19
C ALA A 284 6.42 -14.96 30.72
N PRO A 285 6.85 -13.80 31.27
CA PRO A 285 8.20 -13.65 31.82
C PRO A 285 8.43 -14.78 32.80
N ALA A 286 9.56 -15.50 32.63
CA ALA A 286 9.95 -16.56 33.55
C ALA A 286 9.97 -16.01 34.98
N GLN A 287 9.17 -16.61 35.87
CA GLN A 287 9.12 -16.26 37.27
C GLN A 287 10.42 -16.58 37.98
#